data_266bf39dd3420b556d21b5051f8dae18
#
_entry.id   266bf39dd3420b556d21b5051f8dae18
#
_cell.length_a   1.000
_cell.length_b   1.000
_cell.length_c   1.000
_cell.angle_alpha   90.00
_cell.angle_beta   90.00
_cell.angle_gamma   90.00
#
_symmetry.space_group_name_H-M   'P 1'
#
loop_
_entity.id
_entity.type
_entity.pdbx_description
1 polymer ?
#
loop_
_entity_poly.entity_id
_entity_poly.type
_entity_poly.pdbx_seq_one_letter_code
_entity_poly.pdbx_strand_id
1 'polypeptide(L)'
;HQYYPLIAKAIGIDHPDTGQLSFMRNIVIPDSAIASKPNIVLVICESFSAYKSSMWGNPLNTTPYFDSLCQHGYFFKNCFSPAYGTARGVWAIMTGIPDVSEIKTASRNLSMVDQRNIVNDISNYEKMYFIGGSASWANIRGVLKGNIEGLRLYEQQDYHSPVLNVWGISDKNLFLEANQVIKKEKGPFIAVIQTAYNHRPYTIPKEDEAAIQQRSFPKDTLEKYGFWSDAEMNAFTYMDYTFKVFMQAASREKYFNNTIFVFVGDHGIRGNAGNMMPKVW
;
A
#
# COMPACT_ATOMS: atom_id res chain seq x y z
N HIS A 1 16.76 -3.25 -25.91
CA HIS A 1 16.47 -2.44 -27.11
C HIS A 1 15.21 -2.93 -27.83
N GLN A 2 15.08 -4.23 -28.12
CA GLN A 2 14.01 -4.78 -28.97
C GLN A 2 12.59 -4.52 -28.44
N TYR A 3 12.38 -4.60 -27.14
CA TYR A 3 11.06 -4.43 -26.49
C TYR A 3 10.78 -3.00 -26.00
N TYR A 4 11.78 -2.12 -26.04
CA TYR A 4 11.63 -0.76 -25.54
C TYR A 4 10.48 0.01 -26.20
N PRO A 5 10.31 0.03 -27.54
CA PRO A 5 9.23 0.79 -28.16
C PRO A 5 7.84 0.30 -27.74
N LEU A 6 7.67 -1.03 -27.54
CA LEU A 6 6.41 -1.61 -27.11
C LEU A 6 6.07 -1.21 -25.67
N ILE A 7 7.05 -1.30 -24.78
CA ILE A 7 6.87 -0.91 -23.37
C ILE A 7 6.63 0.59 -23.26
N ALA A 8 7.43 1.39 -23.95
CA ALA A 8 7.30 2.84 -23.96
C ALA A 8 5.90 3.29 -24.43
N LYS A 9 5.41 2.70 -25.51
CA LYS A 9 4.04 2.96 -26.00
C LYS A 9 2.98 2.52 -24.97
N ALA A 10 3.14 1.36 -24.34
CA ALA A 10 2.19 0.84 -23.35
C ALA A 10 2.07 1.75 -22.14
N ILE A 11 3.13 2.47 -21.76
CA ILE A 11 3.14 3.45 -20.66
C ILE A 11 2.89 4.89 -21.13
N GLY A 12 2.47 5.10 -22.38
CA GLY A 12 2.05 6.41 -22.89
C GLY A 12 3.21 7.33 -23.31
N ILE A 13 4.31 6.77 -23.80
CA ILE A 13 5.38 7.53 -24.46
C ILE A 13 5.14 7.43 -25.97
N ASP A 14 4.61 8.50 -26.56
CA ASP A 14 4.21 8.50 -27.97
C ASP A 14 5.40 8.47 -28.93
N HIS A 15 6.53 9.06 -28.56
CA HIS A 15 7.76 9.14 -29.35
C HIS A 15 8.96 8.58 -28.59
N PRO A 16 9.10 7.25 -28.49
CA PRO A 16 10.17 6.62 -27.72
C PRO A 16 11.54 6.81 -28.41
N ASP A 17 12.50 7.37 -27.67
CA ASP A 17 13.88 7.50 -28.14
C ASP A 17 14.63 6.16 -27.94
N THR A 18 14.81 5.43 -29.02
CA THR A 18 15.50 4.14 -29.01
C THR A 18 17.02 4.24 -28.75
N GLY A 19 17.59 5.43 -28.85
CA GLY A 19 19.00 5.67 -28.55
C GLY A 19 19.24 5.84 -27.05
N GLN A 20 18.35 6.53 -26.35
CA GLN A 20 18.47 6.77 -24.91
C GLN A 20 17.74 5.74 -24.06
N LEU A 21 16.80 4.99 -24.63
CA LEU A 21 15.96 4.02 -23.92
C LEU A 21 15.27 4.61 -22.67
N SER A 22 14.88 5.88 -22.73
CA SER A 22 14.28 6.60 -21.62
C SER A 22 12.80 6.28 -21.49
N PHE A 23 12.36 5.95 -20.26
CA PHE A 23 10.94 5.81 -19.91
C PHE A 23 10.37 7.09 -19.25
N MET A 24 11.11 8.19 -19.28
CA MET A 24 10.63 9.47 -18.76
C MET A 24 9.49 10.02 -19.64
N ARG A 25 8.44 10.48 -18.98
CA ARG A 25 7.33 11.20 -19.60
C ARG A 25 7.36 12.64 -19.17
N ASN A 26 7.26 13.57 -20.11
CA ASN A 26 7.03 14.97 -19.79
C ASN A 26 5.52 15.17 -19.59
N ILE A 27 5.11 15.42 -18.36
CA ILE A 27 3.73 15.79 -18.04
C ILE A 27 3.67 17.31 -18.08
N VAL A 28 2.90 17.86 -19.03
CA VAL A 28 2.57 19.29 -19.04
C VAL A 28 1.50 19.51 -17.99
N ILE A 29 1.87 20.18 -16.90
CA ILE A 29 0.95 20.59 -15.84
C ILE A 29 0.45 21.98 -16.24
N PRO A 30 -0.89 22.18 -16.41
CA PRO A 30 -1.42 23.51 -16.71
C PRO A 30 -1.10 24.48 -15.57
N ASP A 31 -0.76 25.72 -15.88
CA ASP A 31 -0.43 26.77 -14.89
C ASP A 31 -1.55 27.00 -13.86
N SER A 32 -2.79 26.66 -14.22
CA SER A 32 -3.96 26.72 -13.33
C SER A 32 -4.07 25.58 -12.33
N ALA A 33 -3.23 24.55 -12.42
CA ALA A 33 -3.47 23.27 -11.75
C ALA A 33 -3.01 23.22 -10.29
N ILE A 34 -2.16 24.12 -9.78
CA ILE A 34 -1.66 23.98 -8.41
C ILE A 34 -1.58 25.33 -7.70
N ALA A 35 -2.71 25.79 -7.16
CA ALA A 35 -2.73 26.90 -6.20
C ALA A 35 -2.31 26.45 -4.78
N SER A 36 -2.40 25.15 -4.44
CA SER A 36 -2.01 24.59 -3.15
C SER A 36 -1.21 23.30 -3.32
N LYS A 37 -0.29 23.07 -2.40
CA LYS A 37 0.45 21.79 -2.30
C LYS A 37 -0.35 20.85 -1.40
N PRO A 38 -1.09 19.85 -1.92
CA PRO A 38 -1.82 18.90 -1.07
C PRO A 38 -0.85 18.01 -0.32
N ASN A 39 -1.18 17.63 0.90
CA ASN A 39 -0.51 16.53 1.56
C ASN A 39 -0.81 15.21 0.85
N ILE A 40 0.06 14.23 1.01
CA ILE A 40 -0.12 12.89 0.45
C ILE A 40 0.00 11.88 1.58
N VAL A 41 -1.01 11.02 1.70
CA VAL A 41 -0.97 9.82 2.55
C VAL A 41 -1.10 8.61 1.65
N LEU A 42 -0.01 7.84 1.54
CA LEU A 42 0.04 6.60 0.77
C LEU A 42 -0.05 5.41 1.73
N VAL A 43 -1.13 4.66 1.66
CA VAL A 43 -1.33 3.43 2.42
C VAL A 43 -0.96 2.23 1.55
N ILE A 44 0.09 1.53 1.94
CA ILE A 44 0.49 0.25 1.34
C ILE A 44 -0.25 -0.85 2.07
N CYS A 45 -1.23 -1.47 1.39
CA CYS A 45 -2.14 -2.44 1.98
C CYS A 45 -1.58 -3.86 1.80
N GLU A 46 -1.19 -4.48 2.91
CA GLU A 46 -0.64 -5.85 2.94
C GLU A 46 -1.58 -6.85 2.26
N SER A 47 -1.09 -7.49 1.19
CA SER A 47 -1.76 -8.62 0.53
C SER A 47 -3.20 -8.31 0.07
N PHE A 48 -3.50 -7.06 -0.30
CA PHE A 48 -4.86 -6.65 -0.67
C PHE A 48 -5.23 -7.18 -2.06
N SER A 49 -5.88 -8.35 -2.07
CA SER A 49 -6.31 -9.02 -3.29
C SER A 49 -7.69 -8.54 -3.74
N ALA A 50 -7.78 -7.98 -4.93
CA ALA A 50 -9.03 -7.44 -5.48
C ALA A 50 -10.20 -8.43 -5.40
N TYR A 51 -10.01 -9.68 -5.84
CA TYR A 51 -11.06 -10.71 -5.84
C TYR A 51 -11.58 -11.10 -4.45
N LYS A 52 -10.88 -10.76 -3.38
CA LYS A 52 -11.32 -10.96 -1.99
C LYS A 52 -12.19 -9.82 -1.48
N SER A 53 -12.16 -8.66 -2.16
CA SER A 53 -12.92 -7.49 -1.75
C SER A 53 -14.35 -7.50 -2.31
N SER A 54 -15.27 -6.94 -1.55
CA SER A 54 -16.66 -6.77 -1.96
C SER A 54 -16.77 -5.87 -3.18
N MET A 55 -15.86 -4.91 -3.37
CA MET A 55 -15.83 -4.00 -4.52
C MET A 55 -15.68 -4.74 -5.85
N TRP A 56 -15.06 -5.92 -5.84
CA TRP A 56 -14.93 -6.81 -6.99
C TRP A 56 -16.00 -7.93 -7.00
N GLY A 57 -17.06 -7.79 -6.19
CA GLY A 57 -18.18 -8.70 -6.19
C GLY A 57 -18.02 -9.92 -5.27
N ASN A 58 -17.09 -9.91 -4.32
CA ASN A 58 -17.00 -10.97 -3.32
C ASN A 58 -18.23 -10.92 -2.40
N PRO A 59 -19.08 -11.97 -2.38
CA PRO A 59 -20.34 -11.94 -1.63
C PRO A 59 -20.16 -12.06 -0.12
N LEU A 60 -18.95 -12.35 0.36
CA LEU A 60 -18.68 -12.46 1.80
C LEU A 60 -18.63 -11.07 2.50
N ASN A 61 -18.80 -9.98 1.75
CA ASN A 61 -18.84 -8.62 2.27
C ASN A 61 -17.67 -8.32 3.24
N THR A 62 -16.46 -8.49 2.73
CA THR A 62 -15.24 -8.40 3.53
C THR A 62 -14.70 -6.98 3.67
N THR A 63 -15.06 -6.08 2.75
CA THR A 63 -14.48 -4.73 2.66
C THR A 63 -15.53 -3.62 2.50
N PRO A 64 -16.59 -3.57 3.34
CA PRO A 64 -17.67 -2.61 3.15
C PRO A 64 -17.23 -1.14 3.28
N TYR A 65 -16.21 -0.86 4.08
CA TYR A 65 -15.69 0.51 4.21
C TYR A 65 -14.87 0.92 2.98
N PHE A 66 -14.00 0.04 2.50
CA PHE A 66 -13.24 0.28 1.27
C PHE A 66 -14.16 0.48 0.06
N ASP A 67 -15.26 -0.28 -0.02
CA ASP A 67 -16.28 -0.10 -1.05
C ASP A 67 -16.86 1.32 -1.00
N SER A 68 -17.15 1.83 0.20
CA SER A 68 -17.59 3.22 0.40
C SER A 68 -16.52 4.23 -0.04
N LEU A 69 -15.23 3.99 0.29
CA LEU A 69 -14.15 4.87 -0.18
C LEU A 69 -14.08 4.92 -1.71
N CYS A 70 -14.21 3.76 -2.38
CA CYS A 70 -14.19 3.67 -3.84
C CYS A 70 -15.33 4.46 -4.51
N GLN A 71 -16.49 4.58 -3.84
CA GLN A 71 -17.63 5.36 -4.33
C GLN A 71 -17.44 6.88 -4.19
N HIS A 72 -16.56 7.31 -3.27
CA HIS A 72 -16.30 8.73 -2.99
C HIS A 72 -14.94 9.21 -3.51
N GLY A 73 -14.26 8.42 -4.32
CA GLY A 73 -12.93 8.72 -4.85
C GLY A 73 -12.71 8.20 -6.26
N TYR A 74 -11.46 8.20 -6.68
CA TYR A 74 -11.03 7.59 -7.94
C TYR A 74 -10.64 6.13 -7.69
N PHE A 75 -11.35 5.20 -8.29
CA PHE A 75 -11.07 3.78 -8.21
C PHE A 75 -10.47 3.26 -9.52
N PHE A 76 -9.21 2.79 -9.45
CA PHE A 76 -8.47 2.25 -10.60
C PHE A 76 -8.75 0.76 -10.74
N LYS A 77 -9.72 0.39 -11.57
CA LYS A 77 -10.14 -1.01 -11.76
C LYS A 77 -9.05 -1.91 -12.35
N ASN A 78 -8.14 -1.35 -13.14
CA ASN A 78 -7.08 -2.07 -13.83
C ASN A 78 -5.70 -1.76 -13.20
N CYS A 79 -5.62 -1.70 -11.88
CA CYS A 79 -4.36 -1.58 -11.16
C CYS A 79 -3.88 -2.97 -10.74
N PHE A 80 -2.72 -3.36 -11.25
CA PHE A 80 -2.13 -4.68 -11.00
C PHE A 80 -0.79 -4.52 -10.30
N SER A 81 -0.58 -5.31 -9.24
CA SER A 81 0.75 -5.42 -8.64
C SER A 81 1.68 -6.16 -9.59
N PRO A 82 2.87 -5.62 -9.89
CA PRO A 82 3.82 -6.25 -10.80
C PRO A 82 4.61 -7.38 -10.16
N ALA A 83 4.38 -7.67 -8.89
CA ALA A 83 5.19 -8.59 -8.10
C ALA A 83 4.36 -9.40 -7.10
N TYR A 84 4.96 -10.46 -6.59
CA TYR A 84 4.44 -11.26 -5.49
C TYR A 84 5.31 -11.09 -4.24
N GLY A 85 4.68 -10.89 -3.09
CA GLY A 85 5.35 -10.70 -1.80
C GLY A 85 5.76 -9.25 -1.53
N THR A 86 5.62 -8.89 -0.26
CA THR A 86 5.67 -7.53 0.27
C THR A 86 6.95 -6.76 -0.09
N ALA A 87 8.13 -7.40 0.04
CA ALA A 87 9.40 -6.72 -0.28
C ALA A 87 9.47 -6.26 -1.75
N ARG A 88 8.89 -7.04 -2.67
CA ARG A 88 8.84 -6.73 -4.10
C ARG A 88 7.77 -5.69 -4.41
N GLY A 89 6.62 -5.80 -3.74
CA GLY A 89 5.52 -4.85 -3.88
C GLY A 89 5.92 -3.46 -3.38
N VAL A 90 6.47 -3.37 -2.18
CA VAL A 90 6.99 -2.11 -1.62
C VAL A 90 8.07 -1.51 -2.53
N TRP A 91 9.01 -2.33 -2.99
CA TRP A 91 10.02 -1.89 -3.96
C TRP A 91 9.37 -1.26 -5.20
N ALA A 92 8.44 -1.98 -5.83
CA ALA A 92 7.79 -1.51 -7.05
C ALA A 92 6.97 -0.22 -6.83
N ILE A 93 6.27 -0.10 -5.71
CA ILE A 93 5.51 1.11 -5.35
C ILE A 93 6.45 2.30 -5.17
N MET A 94 7.57 2.11 -4.46
CA MET A 94 8.47 3.21 -4.09
C MET A 94 9.38 3.65 -5.24
N THR A 95 9.77 2.73 -6.14
CA THR A 95 10.72 3.01 -7.22
C THR A 95 10.09 3.08 -8.61
N GLY A 96 8.86 2.56 -8.78
CA GLY A 96 8.23 2.37 -10.08
C GLY A 96 8.84 1.24 -10.92
N ILE A 97 9.74 0.43 -10.34
CA ILE A 97 10.46 -0.64 -11.03
C ILE A 97 9.95 -2.00 -10.54
N PRO A 98 9.41 -2.87 -11.42
CA PRO A 98 9.07 -4.24 -11.06
C PRO A 98 10.30 -5.01 -10.58
N ASP A 99 10.21 -5.65 -9.40
CA ASP A 99 11.27 -6.54 -8.93
C ASP A 99 11.11 -7.93 -9.53
N VAL A 100 11.86 -8.19 -10.57
CA VAL A 100 11.91 -9.47 -11.30
C VAL A 100 13.10 -10.36 -10.88
N SER A 101 13.80 -10.01 -9.81
CA SER A 101 14.96 -10.77 -9.31
C SER A 101 14.53 -12.16 -8.84
N GLU A 102 15.22 -13.21 -9.30
CA GLU A 102 14.82 -14.59 -8.99
C GLU A 102 15.30 -15.10 -7.63
N ILE A 103 16.54 -14.81 -7.26
CA ILE A 103 17.19 -15.40 -6.07
C ILE A 103 17.01 -14.52 -4.83
N LYS A 104 17.25 -13.22 -4.97
CA LYS A 104 17.10 -12.23 -3.90
C LYS A 104 16.19 -11.11 -4.35
N THR A 105 15.38 -10.58 -3.46
CA THR A 105 14.62 -9.35 -3.75
C THR A 105 15.57 -8.19 -4.05
N ALA A 106 15.15 -7.27 -4.90
CA ALA A 106 15.93 -6.08 -5.24
C ALA A 106 16.36 -5.30 -3.99
N SER A 107 15.51 -5.24 -2.98
CA SER A 107 15.81 -4.61 -1.69
C SER A 107 17.01 -5.23 -0.94
N ARG A 108 17.30 -6.51 -1.17
CA ARG A 108 18.44 -7.24 -0.56
C ARG A 108 19.66 -7.35 -1.48
N ASN A 109 19.59 -6.78 -2.67
CA ASN A 109 20.68 -6.80 -3.63
C ASN A 109 21.42 -5.45 -3.61
N LEU A 110 22.66 -5.46 -3.10
CA LEU A 110 23.45 -4.24 -2.96
C LEU A 110 23.67 -3.49 -4.29
N SER A 111 23.66 -4.19 -5.43
CA SER A 111 23.79 -3.59 -6.74
C SER A 111 22.52 -2.91 -7.24
N MET A 112 21.40 -3.15 -6.61
CA MET A 112 20.07 -2.66 -7.02
C MET A 112 19.46 -1.70 -6.00
N VAL A 113 19.94 -1.70 -4.75
CA VAL A 113 19.31 -0.97 -3.65
C VAL A 113 19.32 0.55 -3.83
N ASP A 114 20.31 1.07 -4.53
CA ASP A 114 20.41 2.49 -4.87
C ASP A 114 19.54 2.80 -6.09
N GLN A 115 18.37 3.35 -5.86
CA GLN A 115 17.38 3.65 -6.90
C GLN A 115 16.67 4.96 -6.63
N ARG A 116 16.30 5.64 -7.70
CA ARG A 116 15.37 6.77 -7.63
C ARG A 116 14.07 6.35 -6.94
N ASN A 117 13.58 7.18 -6.04
CA ASN A 117 12.41 6.91 -5.25
C ASN A 117 11.38 8.04 -5.43
N ILE A 118 10.12 7.67 -5.69
CA ILE A 118 9.04 8.64 -5.95
C ILE A 118 8.87 9.66 -4.81
N VAL A 119 9.08 9.24 -3.57
CA VAL A 119 8.97 10.13 -2.39
C VAL A 119 10.08 11.17 -2.39
N ASN A 120 11.28 10.81 -2.84
CA ASN A 120 12.40 11.74 -2.90
C ASN A 120 12.25 12.79 -4.01
N ASP A 121 11.49 12.47 -5.06
CA ASP A 121 11.23 13.39 -6.17
C ASP A 121 10.25 14.52 -5.80
N ILE A 122 9.50 14.37 -4.71
CA ILE A 122 8.58 15.39 -4.23
C ILE A 122 9.34 16.37 -3.35
N SER A 123 9.76 17.49 -3.94
CA SER A 123 10.55 18.51 -3.26
C SER A 123 9.72 19.36 -2.29
N ASN A 124 10.35 19.85 -1.22
CA ASN A 124 9.73 20.72 -0.21
C ASN A 124 8.53 20.09 0.53
N TYR A 125 8.56 18.78 0.73
CA TYR A 125 7.64 18.03 1.57
C TYR A 125 8.39 17.38 2.73
N GLU A 126 7.78 17.37 3.92
CA GLU A 126 8.21 16.50 5.01
C GLU A 126 7.90 15.05 4.62
N LYS A 127 8.89 14.18 4.78
CA LYS A 127 8.84 12.79 4.32
C LYS A 127 8.79 11.84 5.51
N MET A 128 7.75 11.03 5.59
CA MET A 128 7.51 10.10 6.69
C MET A 128 7.18 8.71 6.17
N TYR A 129 7.70 7.69 6.86
CA TYR A 129 7.35 6.31 6.60
C TYR A 129 7.04 5.61 7.93
N PHE A 130 5.91 4.91 7.99
CA PHE A 130 5.41 4.22 9.16
C PHE A 130 5.26 2.74 8.87
N ILE A 131 5.90 1.89 9.68
CA ILE A 131 5.79 0.44 9.64
C ILE A 131 5.60 -0.09 11.06
N GLY A 132 4.64 -0.97 11.29
CA GLY A 132 4.32 -1.47 12.64
C GLY A 132 5.40 -2.33 13.26
N GLY A 133 6.16 -3.04 12.45
CA GLY A 133 7.27 -3.91 12.84
C GLY A 133 8.64 -3.29 12.61
N SER A 134 9.65 -4.14 12.40
CA SER A 134 11.02 -3.72 12.12
C SER A 134 11.26 -3.54 10.62
N ALA A 135 11.72 -2.36 10.22
CA ALA A 135 12.13 -2.07 8.85
C ALA A 135 13.43 -2.78 8.43
N SER A 136 14.10 -3.48 9.34
CA SER A 136 15.24 -4.36 9.00
C SER A 136 14.80 -5.57 8.18
N TRP A 137 13.54 -5.97 8.32
CA TRP A 137 12.98 -7.04 7.50
C TRP A 137 13.12 -6.69 6.01
N ALA A 138 13.57 -7.66 5.23
CA ALA A 138 13.79 -7.51 3.78
C ALA A 138 14.68 -6.31 3.37
N ASN A 139 15.46 -5.74 4.29
CA ASN A 139 16.27 -4.53 4.07
C ASN A 139 15.45 -3.30 3.65
N ILE A 140 14.20 -3.22 4.08
CA ILE A 140 13.34 -2.05 3.76
C ILE A 140 13.97 -0.74 4.26
N ARG A 141 14.58 -0.76 5.47
CA ARG A 141 15.31 0.41 5.98
C ARG A 141 16.41 0.87 5.05
N GLY A 142 17.20 -0.07 4.49
CA GLY A 142 18.26 0.26 3.55
C GLY A 142 17.74 0.93 2.27
N VAL A 143 16.66 0.39 1.71
CA VAL A 143 16.00 0.99 0.53
C VAL A 143 15.47 2.39 0.84
N LEU A 144 14.80 2.56 1.98
CA LEU A 144 14.16 3.85 2.31
C LEU A 144 15.18 4.90 2.69
N LYS A 145 16.04 4.62 3.68
CA LYS A 145 17.03 5.59 4.19
C LYS A 145 18.16 5.89 3.21
N GLY A 146 18.51 4.92 2.35
CA GLY A 146 19.53 5.11 1.32
C GLY A 146 19.05 5.98 0.15
N ASN A 147 17.76 5.97 -0.14
CA ASN A 147 17.22 6.62 -1.35
C ASN A 147 16.33 7.83 -1.08
N ILE A 148 15.95 8.09 0.18
CA ILE A 148 15.04 9.20 0.50
C ILE A 148 15.72 10.13 1.51
N GLU A 149 16.15 11.28 1.02
CA GLU A 149 16.76 12.31 1.85
C GLU A 149 15.76 12.92 2.83
N GLY A 150 16.18 13.09 4.10
CA GLY A 150 15.36 13.68 5.15
C GLY A 150 14.21 12.79 5.64
N LEU A 151 14.17 11.50 5.25
CA LEU A 151 13.09 10.60 5.67
C LEU A 151 13.08 10.38 7.18
N ARG A 152 11.93 10.64 7.80
CA ARG A 152 11.59 10.20 9.16
C ARG A 152 10.94 8.82 9.08
N LEU A 153 11.66 7.80 9.50
CA LEU A 153 11.20 6.42 9.54
C LEU A 153 10.76 6.08 10.96
N TYR A 154 9.52 5.65 11.11
CA TYR A 154 8.90 5.20 12.35
C TYR A 154 8.68 3.69 12.29
N GLU A 155 9.18 2.98 13.28
CA GLU A 155 9.10 1.53 13.36
C GLU A 155 8.80 1.10 14.81
N GLN A 156 8.69 -0.18 15.04
CA GLN A 156 8.20 -0.80 16.26
C GLN A 156 8.62 -0.10 17.58
N GLN A 157 9.87 0.33 17.70
CA GLN A 157 10.40 0.95 18.92
C GLN A 157 10.01 2.43 19.08
N ASP A 158 9.45 3.06 18.08
CA ASP A 158 9.08 4.48 18.08
C ASP A 158 7.63 4.71 18.54
N TYR A 159 6.87 3.62 18.73
CA TYR A 159 5.46 3.67 19.09
C TYR A 159 5.23 3.43 20.58
N HIS A 160 4.12 3.99 21.09
CA HIS A 160 3.65 3.75 22.46
C HIS A 160 2.80 2.49 22.58
N SER A 161 2.18 2.09 21.47
CA SER A 161 1.29 0.93 21.43
C SER A 161 2.07 -0.37 21.58
N PRO A 162 1.51 -1.38 22.29
CA PRO A 162 2.19 -2.64 22.51
C PRO A 162 2.39 -3.44 21.23
N VAL A 163 3.53 -4.11 21.13
CA VAL A 163 3.80 -5.11 20.09
C VAL A 163 2.86 -6.30 20.27
N LEU A 164 2.13 -6.66 19.24
CA LEU A 164 1.16 -7.74 19.27
C LEU A 164 1.75 -9.08 18.82
N ASN A 165 2.58 -9.07 17.78
CA ASN A 165 3.25 -10.26 17.26
C ASN A 165 4.51 -9.89 16.46
N VAL A 166 5.04 -10.82 15.66
CA VAL A 166 6.27 -10.63 14.85
C VAL A 166 6.17 -9.49 13.82
N TRP A 167 4.98 -9.00 13.52
CA TRP A 167 4.74 -7.89 12.60
C TRP A 167 4.66 -6.53 13.31
N GLY A 168 4.83 -6.51 14.63
CA GLY A 168 4.89 -5.28 15.44
C GLY A 168 3.58 -4.93 16.11
N ILE A 169 3.21 -3.64 16.11
CA ILE A 169 1.94 -3.14 16.62
C ILE A 169 0.82 -3.38 15.62
N SER A 170 -0.43 -3.46 16.07
CA SER A 170 -1.58 -3.70 15.18
C SER A 170 -1.75 -2.58 14.13
N ASP A 171 -2.33 -2.91 12.97
CA ASP A 171 -2.57 -1.90 11.91
C ASP A 171 -3.47 -0.76 12.41
N LYS A 172 -4.45 -1.02 13.27
CA LYS A 172 -5.23 0.05 13.92
C LYS A 172 -4.34 1.01 14.69
N ASN A 173 -3.48 0.46 15.54
CA ASN A 173 -2.58 1.27 16.33
C ASN A 173 -1.55 1.99 15.46
N LEU A 174 -1.03 1.35 14.43
CA LEU A 174 -0.14 1.97 13.45
C LEU A 174 -0.79 3.22 12.81
N PHE A 175 -2.04 3.13 12.38
CA PHE A 175 -2.78 4.26 11.82
C PHE A 175 -3.00 5.38 12.84
N LEU A 176 -3.35 5.04 14.08
CA LEU A 176 -3.57 6.03 15.12
C LEU A 176 -2.27 6.72 15.55
N GLU A 177 -1.16 5.98 15.70
CA GLU A 177 0.16 6.53 16.01
C GLU A 177 0.66 7.41 14.86
N ALA A 178 0.51 6.98 13.61
CA ALA A 178 0.84 7.79 12.44
C ALA A 178 0.03 9.10 12.43
N ASN A 179 -1.28 9.03 12.70
CA ASN A 179 -2.12 10.23 12.78
C ASN A 179 -1.65 11.20 13.86
N GLN A 180 -1.19 10.71 15.03
CA GLN A 180 -0.64 11.57 16.09
C GLN A 180 0.64 12.30 15.67
N VAL A 181 1.44 11.72 14.77
CA VAL A 181 2.61 12.37 14.20
C VAL A 181 2.21 13.37 13.11
N ILE A 182 1.43 12.91 12.14
CA ILE A 182 1.03 13.67 10.95
C ILE A 182 0.29 14.97 11.32
N LYS A 183 -0.60 14.93 12.29
CA LYS A 183 -1.37 16.12 12.70
C LYS A 183 -0.54 17.28 13.28
N LYS A 184 0.72 17.02 13.62
CA LYS A 184 1.64 18.05 14.13
C LYS A 184 2.37 18.78 13.02
N GLU A 185 2.30 18.27 11.78
CA GLU A 185 2.97 18.88 10.64
C GLU A 185 2.34 20.23 10.29
N LYS A 186 3.20 21.21 10.00
CA LYS A 186 2.77 22.58 9.67
C LYS A 186 2.90 22.88 8.18
N GLY A 187 3.73 22.14 7.48
CA GLY A 187 3.96 22.25 6.04
C GLY A 187 3.38 21.06 5.28
N PRO A 188 3.51 21.06 3.95
CA PRO A 188 3.10 19.93 3.13
C PRO A 188 3.95 18.69 3.45
N PHE A 189 3.32 17.53 3.47
CA PHE A 189 3.98 16.27 3.80
C PHE A 189 3.55 15.13 2.87
N ILE A 190 4.43 14.14 2.77
CA ILE A 190 4.11 12.82 2.28
C ILE A 190 4.34 11.80 3.41
N ALA A 191 3.30 11.05 3.72
CA ALA A 191 3.35 9.99 4.72
C ALA A 191 3.00 8.66 4.06
N VAL A 192 3.91 7.70 4.13
CA VAL A 192 3.68 6.32 3.69
C VAL A 192 3.39 5.47 4.91
N ILE A 193 2.27 4.75 4.92
CA ILE A 193 1.87 3.86 6.01
C ILE A 193 1.76 2.44 5.45
N GLN A 194 2.64 1.54 5.90
CA GLN A 194 2.66 0.16 5.45
C GLN A 194 2.00 -0.75 6.48
N THR A 195 0.86 -1.34 6.12
CA THR A 195 0.14 -2.31 6.96
C THR A 195 0.77 -3.70 6.89
N ALA A 196 0.45 -4.58 7.85
CA ALA A 196 1.03 -5.92 7.92
C ALA A 196 0.07 -7.02 8.44
N TYR A 197 -1.06 -6.67 9.05
CA TYR A 197 -1.86 -7.65 9.80
C TYR A 197 -2.76 -8.57 8.95
N ASN A 198 -2.90 -8.28 7.65
CA ASN A 198 -3.47 -9.24 6.70
C ASN A 198 -2.45 -10.32 6.27
N HIS A 199 -1.47 -10.59 7.11
CA HIS A 199 -0.46 -11.64 6.97
C HIS A 199 -0.59 -12.67 8.09
N ARG A 200 -0.13 -13.91 7.85
CA ARG A 200 -0.07 -14.94 8.89
C ARG A 200 0.75 -14.45 10.09
N PRO A 201 0.32 -14.71 11.31
CA PRO A 201 -0.71 -15.64 11.76
C PRO A 201 -2.15 -15.09 11.78
N TYR A 202 -2.47 -13.99 11.09
CA TYR A 202 -3.81 -13.40 11.00
C TYR A 202 -4.37 -12.98 12.37
N THR A 203 -3.52 -12.33 13.18
CA THR A 203 -3.86 -11.93 14.54
C THR A 203 -4.76 -10.70 14.55
N ILE A 204 -5.90 -10.79 15.20
CA ILE A 204 -6.78 -9.66 15.48
C ILE A 204 -6.63 -9.31 16.96
N PRO A 205 -6.42 -8.03 17.33
CA PRO A 205 -6.37 -7.62 18.72
C PRO A 205 -7.68 -7.95 19.43
N LYS A 206 -7.62 -8.46 20.66
CA LYS A 206 -8.81 -8.84 21.43
C LYS A 206 -9.79 -7.69 21.61
N GLU A 207 -9.29 -6.49 21.78
CA GLU A 207 -10.10 -5.27 21.89
C GLU A 207 -10.89 -4.91 20.63
N ASP A 208 -10.50 -5.46 19.49
CA ASP A 208 -11.13 -5.19 18.19
C ASP A 208 -12.05 -6.32 17.70
N GLU A 209 -12.02 -7.50 18.34
CA GLU A 209 -12.79 -8.66 17.92
C GLU A 209 -14.29 -8.38 17.86
N ALA A 210 -14.83 -7.66 18.83
CA ALA A 210 -16.24 -7.29 18.86
C ALA A 210 -16.62 -6.29 17.77
N ALA A 211 -15.69 -5.41 17.40
CA ALA A 211 -15.94 -4.37 16.39
C ALA A 211 -16.06 -4.91 14.98
N ILE A 212 -15.35 -6.00 14.66
CA ILE A 212 -15.36 -6.62 13.34
C ILE A 212 -16.39 -7.74 13.18
N GLN A 213 -17.06 -8.17 14.26
CA GLN A 213 -18.04 -9.27 14.23
C GLN A 213 -17.49 -10.49 13.47
N GLN A 214 -16.48 -11.14 14.04
CA GLN A 214 -15.83 -12.30 13.41
C GLN A 214 -16.87 -13.32 12.91
N ARG A 215 -16.66 -13.83 11.69
CA ARG A 215 -17.56 -14.73 10.99
C ARG A 215 -16.86 -16.04 10.68
N SER A 216 -17.65 -17.09 10.54
CA SER A 216 -17.20 -18.42 10.13
C SER A 216 -18.06 -18.93 8.99
N PHE A 217 -17.42 -19.58 8.01
CA PHE A 217 -18.06 -20.15 6.85
C PHE A 217 -17.57 -21.57 6.60
N PRO A 218 -18.40 -22.43 5.95
CA PRO A 218 -17.94 -23.72 5.47
C PRO A 218 -16.68 -23.58 4.60
N LYS A 219 -15.77 -24.53 4.73
CA LYS A 219 -14.48 -24.51 4.02
C LYS A 219 -14.65 -24.35 2.50
N ASP A 220 -15.59 -25.06 1.90
CA ASP A 220 -15.89 -24.97 0.48
C ASP A 220 -16.34 -23.56 0.06
N THR A 221 -17.06 -22.86 0.94
CA THR A 221 -17.46 -21.47 0.73
C THR A 221 -16.27 -20.54 0.77
N LEU A 222 -15.40 -20.69 1.76
CA LEU A 222 -14.17 -19.90 1.86
C LEU A 222 -13.28 -20.09 0.63
N GLU A 223 -13.00 -21.34 0.24
CA GLU A 223 -12.18 -21.67 -0.92
C GLU A 223 -12.78 -21.13 -2.22
N LYS A 224 -14.10 -21.25 -2.38
CA LYS A 224 -14.83 -20.71 -3.54
C LYS A 224 -14.64 -19.20 -3.69
N TYR A 225 -14.56 -18.47 -2.58
CA TYR A 225 -14.42 -17.01 -2.55
C TYR A 225 -13.01 -16.54 -2.20
N GLY A 226 -12.01 -17.44 -2.36
CA GLY A 226 -10.60 -17.10 -2.36
C GLY A 226 -9.92 -17.09 -1.01
N PHE A 227 -10.55 -17.60 0.05
CA PHE A 227 -9.98 -17.68 1.39
C PHE A 227 -9.63 -19.12 1.78
N TRP A 228 -8.54 -19.30 2.50
CA TRP A 228 -8.12 -20.61 3.00
C TRP A 228 -8.66 -20.92 4.39
N SER A 229 -9.06 -19.88 5.15
CA SER A 229 -9.56 -20.04 6.52
C SER A 229 -10.40 -18.84 6.95
N ASP A 230 -11.21 -19.05 7.99
CA ASP A 230 -11.91 -17.95 8.69
C ASP A 230 -10.94 -16.90 9.24
N ALA A 231 -9.77 -17.34 9.74
CA ALA A 231 -8.76 -16.42 10.27
C ALA A 231 -8.26 -15.45 9.19
N GLU A 232 -7.99 -15.95 7.99
CA GLU A 232 -7.59 -15.10 6.85
C GLU A 232 -8.70 -14.15 6.44
N MET A 233 -9.94 -14.65 6.31
CA MET A 233 -11.08 -13.81 5.92
C MET A 233 -11.36 -12.73 6.97
N ASN A 234 -11.33 -13.08 8.25
CA ASN A 234 -11.53 -12.12 9.33
C ASN A 234 -10.38 -11.10 9.43
N ALA A 235 -9.14 -11.49 9.17
CA ALA A 235 -8.01 -10.55 9.09
C ALA A 235 -8.16 -9.57 7.92
N PHE A 236 -8.66 -10.03 6.77
CA PHE A 236 -8.98 -9.18 5.63
C PHE A 236 -10.10 -8.18 5.98
N THR A 237 -11.12 -8.62 6.70
CA THR A 237 -12.19 -7.75 7.24
C THR A 237 -11.65 -6.78 8.30
N TYR A 238 -10.71 -7.23 9.14
CA TYR A 238 -10.05 -6.37 10.12
C TYR A 238 -9.26 -5.24 9.45
N MET A 239 -8.57 -5.50 8.36
CA MET A 239 -7.87 -4.46 7.60
C MET A 239 -8.84 -3.37 7.11
N ASP A 240 -10.00 -3.75 6.58
CA ASP A 240 -11.06 -2.80 6.19
C ASP A 240 -11.56 -1.94 7.39
N TYR A 241 -11.74 -2.57 8.54
CA TYR A 241 -12.07 -1.88 9.78
C TYR A 241 -10.98 -0.86 10.16
N THR A 242 -9.70 -1.20 10.01
CA THR A 242 -8.60 -0.29 10.33
C THR A 242 -8.57 0.93 9.42
N PHE A 243 -8.92 0.78 8.14
CA PHE A 243 -9.11 1.91 7.22
C PHE A 243 -10.20 2.85 7.71
N LYS A 244 -11.33 2.30 8.15
CA LYS A 244 -12.42 3.10 8.73
C LYS A 244 -11.95 3.89 9.95
N VAL A 245 -11.25 3.25 10.88
CA VAL A 245 -10.72 3.89 12.09
C VAL A 245 -9.76 5.02 11.72
N PHE A 246 -8.84 4.77 10.78
CA PHE A 246 -7.90 5.78 10.32
C PHE A 246 -8.59 6.99 9.70
N MET A 247 -9.46 6.77 8.73
CA MET A 247 -10.14 7.85 8.02
C MET A 247 -11.04 8.66 8.95
N GLN A 248 -11.68 8.01 9.92
CA GLN A 248 -12.46 8.69 10.96
C GLN A 248 -11.57 9.53 11.91
N ALA A 249 -10.38 9.06 12.23
CA ALA A 249 -9.43 9.83 13.04
C ALA A 249 -8.87 11.01 12.23
N ALA A 250 -8.45 10.75 11.00
CA ALA A 250 -7.92 11.78 10.10
C ALA A 250 -8.93 12.88 9.78
N SER A 251 -10.21 12.53 9.58
CA SER A 251 -11.27 13.50 9.25
C SER A 251 -11.53 14.57 10.31
N ARG A 252 -11.05 14.36 11.52
CA ARG A 252 -11.13 15.32 12.63
C ARG A 252 -9.95 16.29 12.67
N GLU A 253 -8.94 16.06 11.85
CA GLU A 253 -7.69 16.80 11.87
C GLU A 253 -7.63 17.86 10.76
N LYS A 254 -6.91 18.95 11.03
CA LYS A 254 -6.83 20.10 10.10
C LYS A 254 -6.24 19.76 8.73
N TYR A 255 -5.37 18.76 8.67
CA TYR A 255 -4.71 18.37 7.44
C TYR A 255 -5.64 17.66 6.44
N PHE A 256 -6.75 17.09 6.92
CA PHE A 256 -7.61 16.18 6.14
C PHE A 256 -8.09 16.78 4.82
N ASN A 257 -8.65 17.99 4.85
CA ASN A 257 -9.25 18.63 3.67
C ASN A 257 -8.23 19.05 2.60
N ASN A 258 -6.93 19.06 2.92
CA ASN A 258 -5.86 19.33 1.97
C ASN A 258 -4.96 18.09 1.78
N THR A 259 -5.55 16.90 1.80
CA THR A 259 -4.78 15.63 1.71
C THR A 259 -5.37 14.71 0.65
N ILE A 260 -4.50 14.16 -0.18
CA ILE A 260 -4.80 13.06 -1.08
C ILE A 260 -4.47 11.77 -0.36
N PHE A 261 -5.48 10.92 -0.14
CA PHE A 261 -5.31 9.59 0.43
C PHE A 261 -5.27 8.56 -0.70
N VAL A 262 -4.20 7.77 -0.75
CA VAL A 262 -3.98 6.72 -1.77
C VAL A 262 -3.89 5.38 -1.07
N PHE A 263 -4.72 4.41 -1.45
CA PHE A 263 -4.67 3.03 -0.97
C PHE A 263 -4.23 2.12 -2.11
N VAL A 264 -3.18 1.35 -1.92
CA VAL A 264 -2.64 0.45 -2.94
C VAL A 264 -2.21 -0.88 -2.32
N GLY A 265 -2.61 -2.00 -2.92
CA GLY A 265 -2.11 -3.31 -2.52
C GLY A 265 -0.67 -3.51 -2.96
N ASP A 266 0.19 -4.01 -2.07
CA ASP A 266 1.57 -4.35 -2.40
C ASP A 266 1.65 -5.58 -3.31
N HIS A 267 0.82 -6.57 -3.04
CA HIS A 267 0.60 -7.77 -3.86
C HIS A 267 -0.73 -8.44 -3.50
N GLY A 268 -1.14 -9.42 -4.31
CA GLY A 268 -2.22 -10.33 -3.96
C GLY A 268 -1.73 -11.59 -3.25
N ILE A 269 -2.60 -12.27 -2.50
CA ILE A 269 -2.33 -13.61 -1.98
C ILE A 269 -2.82 -14.65 -3.00
N ARG A 270 -2.06 -15.72 -3.17
CA ARG A 270 -2.50 -16.88 -3.97
C ARG A 270 -3.79 -17.44 -3.38
N GLY A 271 -4.76 -17.69 -4.23
CA GLY A 271 -6.04 -18.27 -3.89
C GLY A 271 -6.77 -18.64 -5.16
N ASN A 272 -7.91 -19.31 -5.02
CA ASN A 272 -8.76 -19.59 -6.17
C ASN A 272 -9.60 -18.34 -6.48
N ALA A 273 -9.14 -17.56 -7.42
CA ALA A 273 -9.89 -16.40 -7.90
C ALA A 273 -11.13 -16.80 -8.73
N GLY A 274 -11.18 -18.04 -9.21
CA GLY A 274 -12.29 -18.55 -10.01
C GLY A 274 -12.65 -17.62 -11.17
N ASN A 275 -13.93 -17.31 -11.29
CA ASN A 275 -14.46 -16.40 -12.30
C ASN A 275 -14.41 -14.91 -11.89
N MET A 276 -13.82 -14.60 -10.74
CA MET A 276 -13.80 -13.25 -10.18
C MET A 276 -12.62 -12.41 -10.68
N MET A 277 -11.62 -13.03 -11.32
CA MET A 277 -10.57 -12.29 -12.00
C MET A 277 -11.13 -11.62 -13.25
N PRO A 278 -10.78 -10.35 -13.52
CA PRO A 278 -11.09 -9.72 -14.79
C PRO A 278 -10.54 -10.58 -15.93
N LYS A 279 -11.40 -10.95 -16.88
CA LYS A 279 -10.98 -11.66 -18.12
C LYS A 279 -10.27 -10.68 -19.06
N VAL A 280 -9.12 -10.16 -18.63
CA VAL A 280 -8.39 -9.10 -19.38
C VAL A 280 -7.12 -9.63 -20.02
N TRP A 281 -6.95 -10.93 -20.04
CA TRP A 281 -5.79 -11.61 -20.64
C TRP A 281 -6.21 -12.46 -21.82
#